data_779751aeb5634e921cedf43858618a60
#
_entry.id   779751aeb5634e921cedf43858618a60
#
_cell.length_a   1.000
_cell.length_b   1.000
_cell.length_c   1.000
_cell.angle_alpha   90.00
_cell.angle_beta   90.00
_cell.angle_gamma   90.00
#
_symmetry.space_group_name_H-M   'P 1'
#
loop_
_entity.id
_entity.type
_entity.pdbx_description
1 polymer ?
#
loop_
_entity_poly.entity_id
_entity_poly.type
_entity_poly.pdbx_seq_one_letter_code
_entity_poly.pdbx_strand_id
1 'polypeptide(L)'
;MKQEEGKSSVKLIIGIVVIIIAIIGIVQYAKYYINKEKVKNLQADLLLVQAKVEIAKANNNLNKEENPLRGYQLTQLPEGINITEFLEKNVVSQDEYEKYYLLDSAALEQIGLQELVNKYPGYFIVNYENYEVVYTEGYENENKMWCYKISDLHKMPENKKIENNQNEQVSEENNEQEKAEEKEE
;
A
#
# COMPACT_ATOMS: atom_id res chain seq x y z
N MET A 1 39.67 25.58 47.06
CA MET A 1 38.26 25.53 46.70
C MET A 1 38.07 25.79 45.17
N LYS A 2 38.55 24.92 44.28
CA LYS A 2 38.38 25.08 42.80
C LYS A 2 37.98 23.77 42.07
N GLN A 3 37.63 22.68 42.76
CA GLN A 3 37.30 21.40 42.13
C GLN A 3 35.80 21.05 42.06
N GLU A 4 34.91 21.82 42.70
CA GLU A 4 33.47 21.51 42.72
C GLU A 4 32.71 22.11 41.54
N GLU A 5 33.14 23.26 41.00
CA GLU A 5 32.48 23.92 39.88
C GLU A 5 32.53 23.10 38.57
N GLY A 6 33.63 22.37 38.31
CA GLY A 6 33.77 21.54 37.12
C GLY A 6 32.86 20.32 37.12
N LYS A 7 32.60 19.72 38.28
CA LYS A 7 31.72 18.52 38.39
C LYS A 7 30.24 18.85 38.19
N SER A 8 29.81 20.07 38.56
CA SER A 8 28.43 20.52 38.35
C SER A 8 28.14 20.74 36.87
N SER A 9 29.07 21.37 36.14
CA SER A 9 28.93 21.64 34.69
C SER A 9 28.88 20.37 33.87
N VAL A 10 29.67 19.34 34.17
CA VAL A 10 29.66 18.07 33.49
C VAL A 10 28.35 17.32 33.69
N LYS A 11 27.78 17.32 34.89
CA LYS A 11 26.47 16.73 35.17
C LYS A 11 25.34 17.40 34.37
N LEU A 12 25.39 18.72 34.26
CA LEU A 12 24.42 19.49 33.49
C LEU A 12 24.52 19.16 32.00
N ILE A 13 25.72 19.08 31.44
CA ILE A 13 25.94 18.69 30.05
C ILE A 13 25.41 17.29 29.76
N ILE A 14 25.70 16.31 30.62
CA ILE A 14 25.18 14.94 30.49
C ILE A 14 23.64 14.94 30.52
N GLY A 15 23.03 15.71 31.43
CA GLY A 15 21.58 15.84 31.51
C GLY A 15 20.96 16.35 30.18
N ILE A 16 21.55 17.37 29.59
CA ILE A 16 21.12 17.92 28.30
C ILE A 16 21.24 16.90 27.19
N VAL A 17 22.35 16.18 27.11
CA VAL A 17 22.56 15.12 26.10
C VAL A 17 21.51 14.01 26.21
N VAL A 18 21.17 13.57 27.42
CA VAL A 18 20.14 12.54 27.65
C VAL A 18 18.77 13.05 27.19
N ILE A 19 18.42 14.33 27.47
CA ILE A 19 17.16 14.93 27.02
C ILE A 19 17.10 14.97 25.49
N ILE A 20 18.17 15.36 24.82
CA ILE A 20 18.23 15.40 23.35
C ILE A 20 18.01 14.01 22.76
N ILE A 21 18.68 12.98 23.29
CA ILE A 21 18.48 11.59 22.83
C ILE A 21 17.03 11.13 23.02
N ALA A 22 16.43 11.45 24.16
CA ALA A 22 15.04 11.12 24.44
C ALA A 22 14.07 11.79 23.43
N ILE A 23 14.28 13.07 23.13
CA ILE A 23 13.48 13.82 22.14
C ILE A 23 13.61 13.18 20.74
N ILE A 24 14.83 12.82 20.31
CA ILE A 24 15.06 12.15 19.03
C ILE A 24 14.29 10.82 18.99
N GLY A 25 14.35 10.02 20.05
CA GLY A 25 13.63 8.77 20.19
C GLY A 25 12.10 8.94 20.04
N ILE A 26 11.53 9.94 20.71
CA ILE A 26 10.09 10.24 20.65
C ILE A 26 9.70 10.66 19.22
N VAL A 27 10.49 11.52 18.56
CA VAL A 27 10.22 11.96 17.18
C VAL A 27 10.26 10.81 16.19
N GLN A 28 11.23 9.89 16.32
CA GLN A 28 11.32 8.72 15.43
C GLN A 28 10.14 7.76 15.66
N TYR A 29 9.76 7.54 16.92
CA TYR A 29 8.60 6.72 17.27
C TYR A 29 7.30 7.32 16.73
N ALA A 30 7.09 8.62 16.89
CA ALA A 30 5.92 9.31 16.36
C ALA A 30 5.84 9.23 14.82
N LYS A 31 6.96 9.44 14.11
CA LYS A 31 7.03 9.28 12.65
C LYS A 31 6.66 7.86 12.20
N TYR A 32 7.14 6.85 12.91
CA TYR A 32 6.81 5.46 12.60
C TYR A 32 5.29 5.19 12.71
N TYR A 33 4.66 5.67 13.78
CA TYR A 33 3.21 5.51 13.97
C TYR A 33 2.39 6.25 12.92
N ILE A 34 2.75 7.50 12.62
CA ILE A 34 2.06 8.32 11.61
C ILE A 34 2.17 7.68 10.22
N ASN A 35 3.34 7.15 9.86
CA ASN A 35 3.52 6.48 8.58
C ASN A 35 2.71 5.19 8.48
N LYS A 36 2.67 4.39 9.56
CA LYS A 36 1.87 3.17 9.60
C LYS A 36 0.37 3.44 9.45
N GLU A 37 -0.13 4.51 10.06
CA GLU A 37 -1.53 4.93 9.94
C GLU A 37 -1.84 5.43 8.53
N LYS A 38 -0.96 6.23 7.93
CA LYS A 38 -1.11 6.68 6.54
C LYS A 38 -1.18 5.52 5.55
N VAL A 39 -0.33 4.51 5.71
CA VAL A 39 -0.34 3.31 4.87
C VAL A 39 -1.66 2.55 5.01
N LYS A 40 -2.15 2.34 6.24
CA LYS A 40 -3.44 1.68 6.47
C LYS A 40 -4.61 2.46 5.86
N ASN A 41 -4.60 3.78 5.99
CA ASN A 41 -5.63 4.63 5.39
C ASN A 41 -5.60 4.55 3.86
N LEU A 42 -4.42 4.59 3.25
CA LEU A 42 -4.29 4.41 1.80
C LEU A 42 -4.78 3.02 1.35
N GLN A 43 -4.46 1.96 2.09
CA GLN A 43 -4.94 0.61 1.78
C GLN A 43 -6.47 0.52 1.83
N ALA A 44 -7.10 1.12 2.84
CA ALA A 44 -8.55 1.20 2.94
C ALA A 44 -9.17 2.00 1.78
N ASP A 45 -8.54 3.10 1.39
CA ASP A 45 -8.98 3.93 0.27
C ASP A 45 -8.80 3.22 -1.08
N LEU A 46 -7.75 2.42 -1.27
CA LEU A 46 -7.59 1.57 -2.47
C LEU A 46 -8.74 0.55 -2.60
N LEU A 47 -9.14 -0.08 -1.50
CA LEU A 47 -10.30 -0.97 -1.46
C LEU A 47 -11.61 -0.21 -1.75
N LEU A 48 -11.74 1.01 -1.25
CA LEU A 48 -12.89 1.86 -1.53
C LEU A 48 -12.94 2.25 -3.02
N VAL A 49 -11.81 2.60 -3.63
CA VAL A 49 -11.70 2.85 -5.08
C VAL A 49 -12.13 1.62 -5.86
N GLN A 50 -11.64 0.44 -5.50
CA GLN A 50 -12.00 -0.82 -6.14
C GLN A 50 -13.51 -1.06 -6.10
N ALA A 51 -14.14 -0.93 -4.93
CA ALA A 51 -15.59 -1.12 -4.78
C ALA A 51 -16.39 -0.12 -5.63
N LYS A 52 -15.94 1.14 -5.71
CA LYS A 52 -16.61 2.17 -6.54
C LYS A 52 -16.45 1.91 -8.03
N VAL A 53 -15.29 1.43 -8.46
CA VAL A 53 -15.00 1.02 -9.84
C VAL A 53 -15.90 -0.15 -10.25
N GLU A 54 -16.09 -1.14 -9.38
CA GLU A 54 -17.00 -2.26 -9.60
C GLU A 54 -18.45 -1.79 -9.77
N ILE A 55 -18.93 -0.90 -8.91
CA ILE A 55 -20.26 -0.29 -9.02
C ILE A 55 -20.40 0.52 -10.33
N ALA A 56 -19.39 1.32 -10.68
CA ALA A 56 -19.39 2.10 -11.91
C ALA A 56 -19.45 1.19 -13.15
N LYS A 57 -18.71 0.07 -13.15
CA LYS A 57 -18.78 -0.92 -14.23
C LYS A 57 -20.12 -1.63 -14.29
N ALA A 58 -20.70 -2.00 -13.15
CA ALA A 58 -22.04 -2.60 -13.11
C ALA A 58 -23.10 -1.66 -13.71
N ASN A 59 -23.08 -0.36 -13.35
CA ASN A 59 -23.97 0.64 -13.91
C ASN A 59 -23.75 0.86 -15.42
N ASN A 60 -22.49 0.89 -15.87
CA ASN A 60 -22.15 0.96 -17.29
C ASN A 60 -22.72 -0.24 -18.08
N ASN A 61 -22.67 -1.44 -17.52
CA ASN A 61 -23.21 -2.64 -18.15
C ASN A 61 -24.75 -2.58 -18.29
N LEU A 62 -25.44 -1.89 -17.38
CA LEU A 62 -26.90 -1.68 -17.45
C LEU A 62 -27.27 -0.65 -18.52
N ASN A 63 -26.58 0.48 -18.57
CA ASN A 63 -26.80 1.53 -19.56
C ASN A 63 -25.49 2.30 -19.84
N LYS A 64 -24.84 2.00 -20.96
CA LYS A 64 -23.55 2.58 -21.33
C LYS A 64 -23.64 4.08 -21.66
N GLU A 65 -24.75 4.53 -22.23
CA GLU A 65 -24.93 5.94 -22.64
C GLU A 65 -25.10 6.85 -21.42
N GLU A 66 -25.87 6.43 -20.43
CA GLU A 66 -26.09 7.19 -19.19
C GLU A 66 -24.92 7.08 -18.20
N ASN A 67 -24.25 5.92 -18.19
CA ASN A 67 -23.18 5.61 -17.24
C ASN A 67 -21.86 5.25 -17.95
N PRO A 68 -21.22 6.15 -18.70
CA PRO A 68 -19.94 5.87 -19.33
C PRO A 68 -18.86 5.60 -18.25
N LEU A 69 -17.88 4.78 -18.60
CA LEU A 69 -16.69 4.57 -17.74
C LEU A 69 -15.97 5.91 -17.55
N ARG A 70 -15.41 6.13 -16.36
CA ARG A 70 -14.81 7.40 -15.97
C ARG A 70 -13.27 7.31 -15.98
N GLY A 71 -12.63 8.45 -16.21
CA GLY A 71 -11.19 8.56 -16.33
C GLY A 71 -10.70 8.52 -17.76
N TYR A 72 -9.37 8.62 -17.93
CA TYR A 72 -8.68 8.64 -19.22
C TYR A 72 -7.94 7.34 -19.44
N GLN A 73 -8.13 6.69 -20.58
CA GLN A 73 -7.32 5.53 -20.95
C GLN A 73 -5.84 5.91 -20.96
N LEU A 74 -4.96 5.01 -20.52
CA LEU A 74 -3.51 5.28 -20.49
C LEU A 74 -2.92 5.53 -21.89
N THR A 75 -3.62 5.10 -22.94
CA THR A 75 -3.28 5.38 -24.34
C THR A 75 -3.65 6.79 -24.80
N GLN A 76 -4.49 7.51 -24.03
CA GLN A 76 -5.07 8.80 -24.44
C GLN A 76 -5.12 9.79 -23.25
N LEU A 77 -3.97 9.99 -22.60
CA LEU A 77 -3.86 10.92 -21.50
C LEU A 77 -3.90 12.37 -22.02
N PRO A 78 -4.65 13.28 -21.37
CA PRO A 78 -4.68 14.69 -21.71
C PRO A 78 -3.35 15.38 -21.40
N GLU A 79 -3.11 16.50 -22.09
CA GLU A 79 -1.99 17.37 -21.78
C GLU A 79 -2.04 17.83 -20.31
N GLY A 80 -0.87 17.81 -19.64
CA GLY A 80 -0.73 18.20 -18.22
C GLY A 80 -0.76 17.04 -17.23
N ILE A 81 -1.22 15.85 -17.60
CA ILE A 81 -1.04 14.65 -16.78
C ILE A 81 0.31 14.01 -17.09
N ASN A 82 1.21 14.07 -16.13
CA ASN A 82 2.54 13.45 -16.26
C ASN A 82 2.68 12.27 -15.29
N ILE A 83 2.69 11.06 -15.85
CA ILE A 83 2.95 9.80 -15.12
C ILE A 83 4.11 9.02 -15.77
N THR A 84 5.01 9.71 -16.48
CA THR A 84 6.11 9.07 -17.23
C THR A 84 6.95 8.18 -16.32
N GLU A 85 7.36 8.68 -15.15
CA GLU A 85 8.15 7.89 -14.17
C GLU A 85 7.43 6.63 -13.70
N PHE A 86 6.11 6.67 -13.60
CA PHE A 86 5.31 5.49 -13.25
C PHE A 86 5.28 4.50 -14.42
N LEU A 87 5.08 4.95 -15.64
CA LEU A 87 5.04 4.09 -16.84
C LEU A 87 6.38 3.39 -17.07
N GLU A 88 7.51 4.06 -16.81
CA GLU A 88 8.86 3.48 -16.90
C GLU A 88 9.07 2.30 -15.92
N LYS A 89 8.33 2.22 -14.82
CA LYS A 89 8.40 1.11 -13.87
C LYS A 89 7.74 -0.19 -14.37
N ASN A 90 7.03 -0.15 -15.51
CA ASN A 90 6.32 -1.28 -16.11
C ASN A 90 5.39 -2.03 -15.14
N VAL A 91 4.76 -1.30 -14.21
CA VAL A 91 3.78 -1.85 -13.27
C VAL A 91 2.55 -2.38 -14.02
N VAL A 92 2.15 -1.68 -15.07
CA VAL A 92 1.14 -2.08 -16.04
C VAL A 92 1.86 -2.35 -17.36
N SER A 93 1.58 -3.47 -18.00
CA SER A 93 2.18 -3.81 -19.29
C SER A 93 1.63 -2.90 -20.39
N GLN A 94 2.47 -2.48 -21.34
CA GLN A 94 2.11 -1.52 -22.38
C GLN A 94 0.98 -2.02 -23.30
N ASP A 95 0.91 -3.32 -23.52
CA ASP A 95 -0.14 -3.97 -24.30
C ASP A 95 -1.51 -4.00 -23.61
N GLU A 96 -1.55 -3.67 -22.32
CA GLU A 96 -2.78 -3.56 -21.54
C GLU A 96 -3.25 -2.12 -21.29
N TYR A 97 -2.52 -1.09 -21.74
CA TYR A 97 -2.84 0.32 -21.45
C TYR A 97 -4.27 0.72 -21.84
N GLU A 98 -4.85 0.14 -22.88
CA GLU A 98 -6.23 0.41 -23.30
C GLU A 98 -7.29 -0.04 -22.29
N LYS A 99 -6.94 -0.98 -21.37
CA LYS A 99 -7.83 -1.50 -20.33
C LYS A 99 -7.79 -0.67 -19.05
N TYR A 100 -6.76 0.16 -18.91
CA TYR A 100 -6.51 0.95 -17.71
C TYR A 100 -6.90 2.40 -17.91
N TYR A 101 -7.58 2.95 -16.90
CA TYR A 101 -8.10 4.31 -16.87
C TYR A 101 -7.51 5.07 -15.68
N LEU A 102 -6.87 6.20 -15.94
CA LEU A 102 -6.40 7.13 -14.92
C LEU A 102 -7.59 7.93 -14.41
N LEU A 103 -7.82 7.92 -13.11
CA LEU A 103 -8.84 8.71 -12.43
C LEU A 103 -8.25 10.06 -12.03
N ASP A 104 -8.65 11.11 -12.69
CA ASP A 104 -8.40 12.49 -12.26
C ASP A 104 -9.42 12.93 -11.20
N SER A 105 -9.33 14.17 -10.73
CA SER A 105 -10.26 14.72 -9.74
C SER A 105 -11.70 14.62 -10.17
N ALA A 106 -12.00 14.93 -11.44
CA ALA A 106 -13.36 14.89 -11.96
C ALA A 106 -13.91 13.46 -12.02
N ALA A 107 -13.10 12.50 -12.44
CA ALA A 107 -13.47 11.10 -12.47
C ALA A 107 -13.73 10.55 -11.06
N LEU A 108 -12.88 10.90 -10.06
CA LEU A 108 -13.08 10.53 -8.66
C LEU A 108 -14.40 11.07 -8.12
N GLU A 109 -14.73 12.35 -8.36
CA GLU A 109 -16.00 12.94 -7.94
C GLU A 109 -17.20 12.23 -8.57
N GLN A 110 -17.12 11.91 -9.88
CA GLN A 110 -18.20 11.26 -10.62
C GLN A 110 -18.51 9.84 -10.15
N ILE A 111 -17.54 9.13 -9.60
CA ILE A 111 -17.76 7.81 -9.00
C ILE A 111 -18.02 7.87 -7.47
N GLY A 112 -18.17 9.09 -6.92
CA GLY A 112 -18.51 9.33 -5.52
C GLY A 112 -17.33 9.13 -4.58
N LEU A 113 -16.13 9.59 -4.97
CA LEU A 113 -14.88 9.56 -4.20
C LEU A 113 -14.28 10.97 -4.03
N GLN A 114 -15.13 11.98 -3.84
CA GLN A 114 -14.71 13.37 -3.67
C GLN A 114 -13.77 13.56 -2.48
N GLU A 115 -13.85 12.72 -1.46
CA GLU A 115 -12.95 12.74 -0.30
C GLU A 115 -11.51 12.34 -0.63
N LEU A 116 -11.28 11.67 -1.76
CA LEU A 116 -9.94 11.29 -2.20
C LEU A 116 -9.29 12.35 -3.11
N VAL A 117 -10.05 13.32 -3.59
CA VAL A 117 -9.54 14.41 -4.41
C VAL A 117 -8.49 15.19 -3.62
N ASN A 118 -7.26 15.25 -4.15
CA ASN A 118 -6.09 15.88 -3.51
C ASN A 118 -5.70 15.33 -2.12
N LYS A 119 -6.25 14.19 -1.72
CA LYS A 119 -5.86 13.53 -0.45
C LYS A 119 -4.46 12.92 -0.53
N TYR A 120 -4.12 12.40 -1.69
CA TYR A 120 -2.83 11.75 -1.95
C TYR A 120 -2.10 12.43 -3.12
N PRO A 121 -0.76 12.46 -3.11
CA PRO A 121 0.00 12.78 -4.33
C PRO A 121 -0.20 11.67 -5.37
N GLY A 122 -0.06 11.99 -6.65
CA GLY A 122 -0.24 11.00 -7.73
C GLY A 122 -1.69 10.70 -8.09
N TYR A 123 -1.88 9.58 -8.79
CA TYR A 123 -3.15 9.20 -9.37
C TYR A 123 -3.53 7.76 -9.03
N PHE A 124 -4.83 7.49 -9.03
CA PHE A 124 -5.36 6.13 -9.09
C PHE A 124 -5.59 5.75 -10.55
N ILE A 125 -5.12 4.56 -10.91
CA ILE A 125 -5.33 3.96 -12.23
C ILE A 125 -6.12 2.68 -12.02
N VAL A 126 -7.16 2.45 -12.79
CA VAL A 126 -8.10 1.35 -12.57
C VAL A 126 -8.34 0.55 -13.84
N ASN A 127 -8.51 -0.74 -13.70
CA ASN A 127 -8.96 -1.62 -14.76
C ASN A 127 -10.41 -2.03 -14.51
N TYR A 128 -11.32 -1.65 -15.40
CA TYR A 128 -12.75 -1.94 -15.26
C TYR A 128 -13.13 -3.39 -15.63
N GLU A 129 -12.20 -4.22 -16.10
CA GLU A 129 -12.47 -5.61 -16.43
C GLU A 129 -12.21 -6.55 -15.25
N ASN A 130 -11.09 -6.35 -14.54
CA ASN A 130 -10.67 -7.17 -13.40
C ASN A 130 -10.67 -6.42 -12.05
N TYR A 131 -11.09 -5.15 -12.05
CA TYR A 131 -11.17 -4.28 -10.87
C TYR A 131 -9.82 -4.06 -10.16
N GLU A 132 -8.71 -4.23 -10.89
CA GLU A 132 -7.39 -3.88 -10.36
C GLU A 132 -7.29 -2.38 -10.16
N VAL A 133 -6.78 -1.97 -9.00
CA VAL A 133 -6.46 -0.58 -8.68
C VAL A 133 -4.96 -0.45 -8.52
N VAL A 134 -4.40 0.54 -9.19
CA VAL A 134 -2.99 0.87 -9.15
C VAL A 134 -2.83 2.29 -8.63
N TYR A 135 -1.91 2.51 -7.69
CA TYR A 135 -1.58 3.83 -7.20
C TYR A 135 -0.19 4.23 -7.72
N THR A 136 -0.09 5.36 -8.43
CA THR A 136 1.11 5.73 -9.18
C THR A 136 2.35 6.00 -8.31
N GLU A 137 2.15 6.49 -7.07
CA GLU A 137 3.25 6.72 -6.14
C GLU A 137 3.72 5.44 -5.42
N GLY A 138 2.92 4.38 -5.47
CA GLY A 138 3.17 3.15 -4.73
C GLY A 138 2.96 3.29 -3.22
N TYR A 139 3.08 2.18 -2.51
CA TYR A 139 2.93 2.11 -1.07
C TYR A 139 3.68 0.91 -0.49
N GLU A 140 4.01 0.98 0.78
CA GLU A 140 4.56 -0.15 1.53
C GLU A 140 3.41 -1.04 2.01
N ASN A 141 3.43 -2.34 1.68
CA ASN A 141 2.42 -3.29 2.16
C ASN A 141 2.69 -3.75 3.60
N GLU A 142 1.83 -4.61 4.15
CA GLU A 142 1.95 -5.14 5.53
C GLU A 142 3.25 -5.90 5.76
N ASN A 143 3.85 -6.45 4.71
CA ASN A 143 5.11 -7.19 4.73
C ASN A 143 6.33 -6.33 4.40
N LYS A 144 6.19 -5.00 4.41
CA LYS A 144 7.25 -4.02 4.12
C LYS A 144 7.79 -4.11 2.70
N MET A 145 6.98 -4.57 1.76
CA MET A 145 7.30 -4.55 0.34
C MET A 145 6.70 -3.32 -0.32
N TRP A 146 7.46 -2.71 -1.25
CA TRP A 146 6.95 -1.62 -2.06
C TRP A 146 6.06 -2.16 -3.17
N CYS A 147 4.82 -1.71 -3.20
CA CYS A 147 3.78 -2.19 -4.09
C CYS A 147 3.08 -1.02 -4.79
N TYR A 148 2.41 -1.32 -5.89
CA TYR A 148 1.63 -0.35 -6.66
C TYR A 148 0.19 -0.84 -6.87
N LYS A 149 -0.03 -2.15 -6.94
CA LYS A 149 -1.32 -2.79 -7.23
C LYS A 149 -2.02 -3.22 -5.95
N ILE A 150 -3.34 -3.12 -5.93
CA ILE A 150 -4.14 -3.60 -4.80
C ILE A 150 -4.01 -5.12 -4.61
N SER A 151 -3.81 -5.88 -5.68
CA SER A 151 -3.54 -7.32 -5.63
C SER A 151 -2.27 -7.70 -4.86
N ASP A 152 -1.32 -6.75 -4.70
CA ASP A 152 -0.09 -6.96 -3.93
C ASP A 152 -0.22 -6.61 -2.44
N LEU A 153 -1.42 -6.24 -1.96
CA LEU A 153 -1.64 -5.75 -0.60
C LEU A 153 -1.14 -6.72 0.48
N HIS A 154 -1.35 -8.01 0.25
CA HIS A 154 -0.95 -9.10 1.16
C HIS A 154 0.22 -9.93 0.63
N LYS A 155 0.89 -9.48 -0.43
CA LYS A 155 2.03 -10.19 -1.01
C LYS A 155 3.16 -10.34 0.01
N MET A 156 3.67 -11.55 0.15
CA MET A 156 4.82 -11.87 1.01
C MET A 156 6.12 -11.85 0.22
N PRO A 157 7.26 -11.53 0.85
CA PRO A 157 8.58 -11.74 0.26
C PRO A 157 8.78 -13.23 -0.07
N GLU A 158 9.39 -13.51 -1.21
CA GLU A 158 9.60 -14.89 -1.68
C GLU A 158 10.27 -15.82 -0.65
N ASN A 159 11.21 -15.30 0.14
CA ASN A 159 11.91 -16.07 1.18
C ASN A 159 11.00 -16.55 2.32
N LYS A 160 9.87 -15.85 2.60
CA LYS A 160 8.91 -16.31 3.62
C LYS A 160 7.96 -17.39 3.10
N LYS A 161 7.74 -17.47 1.79
CA LYS A 161 6.93 -18.54 1.19
C LYS A 161 7.57 -19.91 1.36
N ILE A 162 8.91 -19.99 1.34
CA ILE A 162 9.64 -21.25 1.48
C ILE A 162 9.50 -21.79 2.92
N GLU A 163 9.57 -20.93 3.94
CA GLU A 163 9.44 -21.36 5.34
C GLU A 163 8.03 -21.87 5.66
N ASN A 164 6.98 -21.24 5.11
CA ASN A 164 5.60 -21.69 5.34
C ASN A 164 5.32 -23.04 4.66
N ASN A 165 5.86 -23.30 3.46
CA ASN A 165 5.67 -24.59 2.77
C ASN A 165 6.42 -25.73 3.49
N GLN A 166 7.56 -25.46 4.13
CA GLN A 166 8.28 -26.47 4.92
C GLN A 166 7.54 -26.82 6.22
N ASN A 167 6.93 -25.82 6.87
CA ASN A 167 6.16 -26.06 8.10
C ASN A 167 4.83 -26.79 7.82
N GLU A 168 4.19 -26.58 6.67
CA GLU A 168 3.01 -27.34 6.27
C GLU A 168 3.34 -28.80 5.94
N GLN A 169 4.46 -29.07 5.26
CA GLN A 169 4.88 -30.44 4.97
C GLN A 169 5.27 -31.23 6.24
N VAL A 170 5.94 -30.57 7.19
CA VAL A 170 6.29 -31.23 8.47
C VAL A 170 5.06 -31.51 9.33
N SER A 171 4.01 -30.67 9.26
CA SER A 171 2.76 -30.91 9.99
C SER A 171 1.91 -32.01 9.37
N GLU A 172 1.96 -32.21 8.05
CA GLU A 172 1.26 -33.30 7.36
C GLU A 172 1.95 -34.65 7.61
N GLU A 173 3.27 -34.70 7.59
CA GLU A 173 4.04 -35.91 7.81
C GLU A 173 3.90 -36.44 9.27
N ASN A 174 3.83 -35.54 10.25
CA ASN A 174 3.58 -35.90 11.65
C ASN A 174 2.14 -36.41 11.88
N ASN A 175 1.13 -35.88 11.17
CA ASN A 175 -0.24 -36.33 11.28
C ASN A 175 -0.48 -37.70 10.61
N GLU A 176 0.29 -38.07 9.58
CA GLU A 176 0.23 -39.38 8.96
C GLU A 176 0.88 -40.47 9.83
N GLN A 177 1.96 -40.15 10.55
CA GLN A 177 2.59 -41.09 11.47
C GLN A 177 1.72 -41.36 12.70
N GLU A 178 1.08 -40.37 13.29
CA GLU A 178 0.18 -40.53 14.44
C GLU A 178 -1.09 -41.37 14.09
N LYS A 179 -1.59 -41.28 12.83
CA LYS A 179 -2.69 -42.10 12.34
C LYS A 179 -2.29 -43.54 11.99
N ALA A 180 -1.02 -43.80 11.73
CA ALA A 180 -0.54 -45.15 11.44
C ALA A 180 -0.35 -45.96 12.74
N GLU A 181 0.07 -45.35 13.83
CA GLU A 181 0.22 -46.00 15.13
C GLU A 181 -1.12 -46.34 15.81
N GLU A 182 -2.19 -45.54 15.58
CA GLU A 182 -3.53 -45.78 16.13
C GLU A 182 -4.28 -46.97 15.49
N LYS A 183 -3.75 -47.55 14.38
CA LYS A 183 -4.37 -48.69 13.67
C LYS A 183 -3.73 -50.06 14.00
N GLU A 184 -2.67 -50.08 14.81
CA GLU A 184 -1.98 -51.33 15.22
C GLU A 184 -2.29 -51.77 16.68
N GLU A 185 -3.16 -51.03 17.40
CA GLU A 185 -3.74 -51.47 18.65
C GLU A 185 -5.21 -51.94 18.43
#